data_02cc62b2049a302a7bfc38f997526b94
#
_entry.id   02cc62b2049a302a7bfc38f997526b94
#
_cell.length_a   1.000
_cell.length_b   1.000
_cell.length_c   1.000
_cell.angle_alpha   90.00
_cell.angle_beta   90.00
_cell.angle_gamma   90.00
#
_symmetry.space_group_name_H-M   'P 1'
#
loop_
_entity.id
_entity.type
_entity.pdbx_description
1 polymer ?
#
loop_
_entity_poly.entity_id
_entity_poly.type
_entity_poly.pdbx_seq_one_letter_code
_entity_poly.pdbx_strand_id
1 'polypeptide(L)'
;MVGKRTAGPQCTDCSIDVVDAAVAVLTEPSKRGKRHVLTGPFALTWPEVADRLTQVLGRPITYGAVSIDERRAQLEAAGLASWRVDLLLGLDAINYSELYATPTDAVRQLTGHRPRTVEEYIERNRAAFS
;
A
#
# COMPACT_ATOMS: atom_id res chain seq x y z
N MET A 1 -22.44 -15.59 -9.81
CA MET A 1 -20.98 -15.85 -9.99
C MET A 1 -20.24 -14.58 -9.62
N VAL A 2 -19.72 -14.49 -8.39
CA VAL A 2 -18.94 -13.33 -7.96
C VAL A 2 -17.54 -13.54 -8.54
N GLY A 3 -17.22 -12.79 -9.60
CA GLY A 3 -15.92 -12.88 -10.26
C GLY A 3 -14.81 -12.48 -9.30
N LYS A 4 -13.69 -13.19 -9.32
CA LYS A 4 -12.46 -12.79 -8.66
C LYS A 4 -12.07 -11.40 -9.19
N ARG A 5 -12.09 -10.40 -8.33
CA ARG A 5 -11.73 -9.02 -8.72
C ARG A 5 -10.25 -8.80 -8.40
N THR A 6 -9.52 -8.33 -9.39
CA THR A 6 -8.19 -7.77 -9.16
C THR A 6 -8.37 -6.34 -8.66
N ALA A 7 -7.70 -5.97 -7.58
CA ALA A 7 -7.72 -4.59 -7.12
C ALA A 7 -7.20 -3.66 -8.23
N GLY A 8 -7.79 -2.48 -8.35
CA GLY A 8 -7.33 -1.42 -9.24
C GLY A 8 -5.90 -0.95 -8.90
N PRO A 9 -5.31 -0.11 -9.75
CA PRO A 9 -3.98 0.45 -9.47
C PRO A 9 -4.02 1.32 -8.22
N GLN A 10 -2.98 1.22 -7.38
CA GLN A 10 -2.87 1.95 -6.12
C GLN A 10 -1.51 2.60 -5.98
N CYS A 11 -1.51 3.80 -5.45
CA CYS A 11 -0.29 4.51 -5.09
C CYS A 11 0.18 4.07 -3.70
N THR A 12 0.85 2.93 -3.63
CA THR A 12 1.39 2.39 -2.39
C THR A 12 2.48 3.31 -1.86
N ASP A 13 2.27 3.89 -0.70
CA ASP A 13 3.24 4.73 -0.01
C ASP A 13 4.22 3.90 0.84
N CYS A 14 5.38 4.45 1.09
CA CYS A 14 6.37 3.88 2.00
C CYS A 14 6.16 4.46 3.40
N SER A 15 6.08 3.61 4.43
CA SER A 15 5.92 4.04 5.82
C SER A 15 6.98 5.04 6.28
N ILE A 16 8.19 4.98 5.73
CA ILE A 16 9.27 5.93 6.02
C ILE A 16 8.94 7.31 5.45
N ASP A 17 8.36 7.40 4.27
CA ASP A 17 7.93 8.66 3.68
C ASP A 17 6.82 9.31 4.51
N VAL A 18 5.94 8.51 5.10
CA VAL A 18 4.91 8.99 6.04
C VAL A 18 5.56 9.59 7.29
N VAL A 19 6.57 8.93 7.85
CA VAL A 19 7.32 9.44 9.02
C VAL A 19 8.06 10.72 8.67
N ASP A 20 8.79 10.76 7.54
CA ASP A 20 9.53 11.95 7.09
C ASP A 20 8.57 13.14 6.88
N ALA A 21 7.41 12.90 6.25
CA ALA A 21 6.38 13.92 6.09
C ALA A 21 5.79 14.41 7.42
N ALA A 22 5.55 13.50 8.37
CA ALA A 22 5.06 13.86 9.70
C ALA A 22 6.07 14.72 10.46
N VAL A 23 7.35 14.37 10.43
CA VAL A 23 8.43 15.19 11.01
C VAL A 23 8.43 16.58 10.38
N ALA A 24 8.35 16.69 9.04
CA ALA A 24 8.34 17.97 8.35
C ALA A 24 7.15 18.85 8.78
N VAL A 25 5.96 18.29 8.91
CA VAL A 25 4.76 19.02 9.36
C VAL A 25 4.87 19.46 10.82
N LEU A 26 5.45 18.64 11.68
CA LEU A 26 5.61 18.95 13.10
C LEU A 26 6.68 20.01 13.35
N THR A 27 7.76 20.01 12.57
CA THR A 27 8.90 20.92 12.75
C THR A 27 8.77 22.22 11.99
N GLU A 28 8.03 22.26 10.87
CA GLU A 28 7.90 23.45 10.03
C GLU A 28 6.48 24.06 10.12
N PRO A 29 6.32 25.21 10.80
CA PRO A 29 5.00 25.84 10.99
C PRO A 29 4.25 26.15 9.68
N SER A 30 4.97 26.46 8.60
CA SER A 30 4.39 26.76 7.28
C SER A 30 3.65 25.58 6.62
N LYS A 31 3.93 24.36 7.07
CA LYS A 31 3.33 23.12 6.57
C LYS A 31 2.11 22.66 7.37
N ARG A 32 1.84 23.31 8.52
CA ARG A 32 0.74 22.97 9.44
C ARG A 32 -0.61 23.46 8.92
N GLY A 33 -1.69 22.87 9.48
CA GLY A 33 -3.06 23.30 9.21
C GLY A 33 -3.56 22.98 7.80
N LYS A 34 -2.87 22.09 7.09
CA LYS A 34 -3.24 21.63 5.75
C LYS A 34 -3.45 20.12 5.74
N ARG A 35 -4.30 19.66 4.83
CA ARG A 35 -4.46 18.23 4.55
C ARG A 35 -3.46 17.84 3.45
N HIS A 36 -2.67 16.82 3.73
CA HIS A 36 -1.72 16.27 2.79
C HIS A 36 -2.09 14.81 2.49
N VAL A 37 -2.26 14.48 1.22
CA VAL A 37 -2.49 13.11 0.77
C VAL A 37 -1.15 12.57 0.29
N LEU A 38 -0.56 11.68 1.08
CA LEU A 38 0.71 11.06 0.78
C LEU A 38 0.48 9.83 -0.11
N THR A 39 1.30 9.68 -1.14
CA THR A 39 1.25 8.53 -2.04
C THR A 39 2.67 8.13 -2.44
N GLY A 40 2.80 6.89 -2.91
CA GLY A 40 4.00 6.45 -3.64
C GLY A 40 4.13 7.14 -5.00
N PRO A 41 5.24 6.90 -5.71
CA PRO A 41 5.53 7.58 -6.98
C PRO A 41 4.69 7.07 -8.15
N PHE A 42 4.12 5.87 -8.05
CA PHE A 42 3.37 5.21 -9.12
C PHE A 42 2.11 4.55 -8.58
N ALA A 43 1.08 4.50 -9.42
CA ALA A 43 -0.08 3.65 -9.20
C ALA A 43 0.24 2.25 -9.73
N LEU A 44 0.22 1.25 -8.86
CA LEU A 44 0.55 -0.15 -9.17
C LEU A 44 -0.63 -1.06 -8.83
N THR A 45 -0.88 -2.02 -9.69
CA THR A 45 -1.76 -3.15 -9.38
C THR A 45 -1.02 -4.18 -8.51
N TRP A 46 -1.75 -5.03 -7.80
CA TRP A 46 -1.13 -6.09 -6.99
C TRP A 46 -0.31 -7.11 -7.81
N PRO A 47 -0.72 -7.50 -9.04
CA PRO A 47 0.16 -8.27 -9.91
C PRO A 47 1.48 -7.57 -10.21
N GLU A 48 1.47 -6.26 -10.51
CA GLU A 48 2.70 -5.49 -10.75
C GLU A 48 3.58 -5.40 -9.50
N VAL A 49 2.99 -5.29 -8.31
CA VAL A 49 3.72 -5.37 -7.04
C VAL A 49 4.39 -6.76 -6.88
N ALA A 50 3.67 -7.84 -7.20
CA ALA A 50 4.22 -9.20 -7.15
C ALA A 50 5.37 -9.38 -8.15
N ASP A 51 5.28 -8.80 -9.35
CA ASP A 51 6.36 -8.82 -10.35
C ASP A 51 7.60 -8.10 -9.84
N ARG A 52 7.45 -6.94 -9.20
CA ARG A 52 8.56 -6.20 -8.59
C ARG A 52 9.19 -6.95 -7.43
N LEU A 53 8.38 -7.59 -6.58
CA LEU A 53 8.85 -8.50 -5.53
C LEU A 53 9.68 -9.65 -6.13
N THR A 54 9.20 -10.26 -7.21
CA THR A 54 9.93 -11.31 -7.94
C THR A 54 11.28 -10.84 -8.41
N GLN A 55 11.34 -9.65 -9.01
CA GLN A 55 12.60 -9.09 -9.53
C GLN A 55 13.62 -8.80 -8.41
N VAL A 56 13.17 -8.16 -7.33
CA VAL A 56 14.06 -7.77 -6.23
C VAL A 56 14.52 -8.98 -5.41
N LEU A 57 13.61 -9.93 -5.14
CA LEU A 57 13.93 -11.09 -4.27
C LEU A 57 14.56 -12.27 -5.03
N GLY A 58 14.48 -12.27 -6.36
CA GLY A 58 15.06 -13.33 -7.20
C GLY A 58 14.32 -14.68 -7.09
N ARG A 59 13.06 -14.66 -6.62
CA ARG A 59 12.20 -15.86 -6.54
C ARG A 59 10.80 -15.54 -7.03
N PRO A 60 10.10 -16.48 -7.68
CA PRO A 60 8.76 -16.22 -8.22
C PRO A 60 7.76 -15.93 -7.10
N ILE A 61 7.07 -14.80 -7.21
CA ILE A 61 5.97 -14.38 -6.35
C ILE A 61 4.79 -14.06 -7.24
N THR A 62 3.65 -14.66 -6.96
CA THR A 62 2.42 -14.49 -7.74
C THR A 62 1.32 -13.93 -6.86
N TYR A 63 0.55 -13.00 -7.40
CA TYR A 63 -0.66 -12.50 -6.77
C TYR A 63 -1.83 -13.44 -7.08
N GLY A 64 -2.46 -14.00 -6.05
CA GLY A 64 -3.68 -14.77 -6.16
C GLY A 64 -4.91 -13.97 -5.78
N ALA A 65 -5.73 -13.59 -6.76
CA ALA A 65 -7.01 -12.93 -6.46
C ALA A 65 -7.97 -13.95 -5.81
N VAL A 66 -8.57 -13.57 -4.70
CA VAL A 66 -9.58 -14.37 -3.98
C VAL A 66 -10.92 -13.61 -3.94
N SER A 67 -12.02 -14.33 -3.80
CA SER A 67 -13.33 -13.71 -3.56
C SER A 67 -13.42 -13.14 -2.15
N ILE A 68 -14.40 -12.26 -1.90
CA ILE A 68 -14.64 -11.71 -0.57
C ILE A 68 -14.94 -12.82 0.43
N ASP A 69 -15.71 -13.85 0.03
CA ASP A 69 -16.06 -14.97 0.91
C ASP A 69 -14.84 -15.84 1.24
N GLU A 70 -13.98 -16.11 0.24
CA GLU A 70 -12.70 -16.80 0.45
C GLU A 70 -11.78 -15.99 1.38
N ARG A 71 -11.72 -14.68 1.18
CA ARG A 71 -10.92 -13.77 2.03
C ARG A 71 -11.43 -13.76 3.47
N ARG A 72 -12.75 -13.66 3.65
CA ARG A 72 -13.38 -13.77 4.98
C ARG A 72 -13.01 -15.06 5.67
N ALA A 73 -13.19 -16.19 4.99
CA ALA A 73 -12.88 -17.50 5.54
C ALA A 73 -11.40 -17.64 5.95
N GLN A 74 -10.47 -17.10 5.15
CA GLN A 74 -9.05 -17.08 5.49
C GLN A 74 -8.76 -16.27 6.76
N LEU A 75 -9.37 -15.09 6.90
CA LEU A 75 -9.17 -14.22 8.07
C LEU A 75 -9.77 -14.83 9.34
N GLU A 76 -10.94 -15.46 9.25
CA GLU A 76 -11.57 -16.17 10.35
C GLU A 76 -10.77 -17.41 10.76
N ALA A 77 -10.27 -18.19 9.79
CA ALA A 77 -9.40 -19.33 10.04
C ALA A 77 -8.06 -18.93 10.69
N ALA A 78 -7.59 -17.71 10.44
CA ALA A 78 -6.42 -17.14 11.13
C ALA A 78 -6.72 -16.68 12.56
N GLY A 79 -7.95 -16.86 13.07
CA GLY A 79 -8.34 -16.53 14.44
C GLY A 79 -8.60 -15.06 14.70
N LEU A 80 -8.85 -14.26 13.66
CA LEU A 80 -9.17 -12.84 13.84
C LEU A 80 -10.58 -12.66 14.38
N ALA A 81 -10.76 -11.72 15.30
CA ALA A 81 -12.07 -11.31 15.80
C ALA A 81 -12.92 -10.72 14.67
N SER A 82 -14.24 -10.91 14.71
CA SER A 82 -15.18 -10.52 13.64
C SER A 82 -15.04 -9.05 13.22
N TRP A 83 -14.90 -8.13 14.18
CA TRP A 83 -14.72 -6.71 13.87
C TRP A 83 -13.44 -6.41 13.07
N ARG A 84 -12.37 -7.19 13.29
CA ARG A 84 -11.12 -7.09 12.53
C ARG A 84 -11.28 -7.63 11.12
N VAL A 85 -12.01 -8.74 10.98
CA VAL A 85 -12.36 -9.30 9.68
C VAL A 85 -13.14 -8.26 8.86
N ASP A 86 -14.19 -7.67 9.44
CA ASP A 86 -15.00 -6.66 8.76
C ASP A 86 -14.20 -5.39 8.42
N LEU A 87 -13.30 -4.94 9.30
CA LEU A 87 -12.39 -3.84 9.03
C LEU A 87 -11.48 -4.13 7.82
N LEU A 88 -10.84 -5.31 7.79
CA LEU A 88 -9.94 -5.67 6.71
C LEU A 88 -10.67 -5.84 5.38
N LEU A 89 -11.86 -6.42 5.38
CA LEU A 89 -12.69 -6.52 4.18
C LEU A 89 -13.16 -5.12 3.69
N GLY A 90 -13.42 -4.20 4.60
CA GLY A 90 -13.71 -2.80 4.27
C GLY A 90 -12.51 -2.11 3.61
N LEU A 91 -11.30 -2.31 4.13
CA LEU A 91 -10.07 -1.81 3.51
C LEU A 91 -9.82 -2.44 2.13
N ASP A 92 -10.04 -3.75 2.00
CA ASP A 92 -9.94 -4.43 0.71
C ASP A 92 -10.94 -3.83 -0.30
N ALA A 93 -12.17 -3.50 0.12
CA ALA A 93 -13.17 -2.87 -0.74
C ALA A 93 -12.75 -1.47 -1.22
N ILE A 94 -12.10 -0.68 -0.37
CA ILE A 94 -11.51 0.60 -0.76
C ILE A 94 -10.39 0.39 -1.77
N ASN A 95 -9.59 -0.64 -1.58
CA ASN A 95 -8.51 -1.02 -2.50
C ASN A 95 -9.01 -1.48 -3.88
N TYR A 96 -10.26 -1.90 -4.01
CA TYR A 96 -10.90 -2.18 -5.30
C TYR A 96 -11.48 -0.92 -5.98
N SER A 97 -11.57 0.20 -5.27
CA SER A 97 -11.93 1.48 -5.85
C SER A 97 -10.68 2.17 -6.39
N GLU A 98 -10.80 2.92 -7.47
CA GLU A 98 -9.67 3.70 -8.01
C GLU A 98 -9.37 4.97 -7.18
N LEU A 99 -9.86 5.03 -5.94
CA LEU A 99 -9.76 6.22 -5.08
C LEU A 99 -8.30 6.64 -4.82
N TYR A 100 -7.40 5.67 -4.78
CA TYR A 100 -5.96 5.88 -4.54
C TYR A 100 -5.08 5.69 -5.77
N ALA A 101 -5.67 5.74 -6.97
CA ALA A 101 -4.94 5.51 -8.22
C ALA A 101 -4.15 6.73 -8.72
N THR A 102 -4.36 7.92 -8.12
CA THR A 102 -3.71 9.14 -8.58
C THR A 102 -2.54 9.51 -7.66
N PRO A 103 -1.27 9.46 -8.15
CA PRO A 103 -0.12 9.91 -7.39
C PRO A 103 -0.21 11.41 -7.06
N THR A 104 0.31 11.78 -5.90
CA THR A 104 0.45 13.18 -5.47
C THR A 104 1.92 13.55 -5.30
N ASP A 105 2.23 14.84 -5.33
CA ASP A 105 3.58 15.36 -5.09
C ASP A 105 3.81 15.74 -3.62
N ALA A 106 2.91 15.32 -2.72
CA ALA A 106 2.91 15.76 -1.33
C ALA A 106 4.17 15.34 -0.56
N VAL A 107 4.68 14.13 -0.77
CA VAL A 107 5.92 13.67 -0.14
C VAL A 107 7.07 14.60 -0.51
N ARG A 108 7.24 14.89 -1.79
CA ARG A 108 8.32 15.77 -2.27
C ARG A 108 8.17 17.20 -1.75
N GLN A 109 6.96 17.74 -1.73
CA GLN A 109 6.68 19.08 -1.23
C GLN A 109 6.98 19.21 0.27
N LEU A 110 6.70 18.17 1.05
CA LEU A 110 6.93 18.17 2.49
C LEU A 110 8.38 17.85 2.88
N THR A 111 9.00 16.89 2.20
CA THR A 111 10.30 16.33 2.62
C THR A 111 11.47 16.79 1.79
N GLY A 112 11.23 17.32 0.58
CA GLY A 112 12.28 17.71 -0.37
C GLY A 112 12.84 16.53 -1.19
N HIS A 113 12.51 15.28 -0.86
CA HIS A 113 12.91 14.11 -1.64
C HIS A 113 11.71 13.49 -2.37
N ARG A 114 11.96 12.71 -3.42
CA ARG A 114 10.90 11.95 -4.08
C ARG A 114 10.34 10.85 -3.18
N PRO A 115 9.09 10.44 -3.36
CA PRO A 115 8.57 9.24 -2.69
C PRO A 115 9.42 8.01 -3.08
N ARG A 116 9.61 7.12 -2.11
CA ARG A 116 10.36 5.87 -2.31
C ARG A 116 9.52 4.88 -3.11
N THR A 117 10.19 4.06 -3.91
CA THR A 117 9.54 3.01 -4.70
C THR A 117 9.32 1.75 -3.88
N VAL A 118 8.48 0.85 -4.39
CA VAL A 118 8.24 -0.47 -3.79
C VAL A 118 9.56 -1.27 -3.74
N GLU A 119 10.36 -1.18 -4.78
CA GLU A 119 11.67 -1.86 -4.86
C GLU A 119 12.60 -1.38 -3.73
N GLU A 120 12.71 -0.08 -3.51
CA GLU A 120 13.53 0.49 -2.44
C GLU A 120 13.05 0.05 -1.05
N TYR A 121 11.73 -0.07 -0.87
CA TYR A 121 11.15 -0.59 0.37
C TYR A 121 11.50 -2.07 0.58
N ILE A 122 11.37 -2.89 -0.46
CA ILE A 122 11.67 -4.33 -0.39
C ILE A 122 13.16 -4.55 -0.11
N GLU A 123 14.05 -3.85 -0.81
CA GLU A 123 15.50 -3.95 -0.59
C GLU A 123 15.87 -3.61 0.85
N ARG A 124 15.30 -2.54 1.39
CA ARG A 124 15.56 -2.08 2.76
C ARG A 124 15.07 -3.06 3.82
N ASN A 125 14.00 -3.78 3.53
CA ASN A 125 13.38 -4.74 4.44
C ASN A 125 13.58 -6.19 3.99
N ARG A 126 14.59 -6.47 3.21
CA ARG A 126 14.81 -7.77 2.55
C ARG A 126 14.76 -8.96 3.52
N ALA A 127 15.25 -8.78 4.74
CA ALA A 127 15.24 -9.81 5.78
C ALA A 127 13.79 -10.22 6.21
N ALA A 128 12.81 -9.33 6.06
CA ALA A 128 11.41 -9.64 6.37
C ALA A 128 10.72 -10.47 5.28
N PHE A 129 11.35 -10.59 4.09
CA PHE A 129 10.84 -11.33 2.95
C PHE A 129 11.61 -12.65 2.68
N SER A 130 12.57 -12.99 3.53
CA SER A 130 13.37 -14.21 3.44
C SER A 130 12.67 -15.44 4.01
#